data_5b33ca4365bec56722147b4809b483ae
#
_entry.id   5b33ca4365bec56722147b4809b483ae
#
_cell.length_a   1.000
_cell.length_b   1.000
_cell.length_c   1.000
_cell.angle_alpha   90.00
_cell.angle_beta   90.00
_cell.angle_gamma   90.00
#
_symmetry.space_group_name_H-M   'P 1'
#
loop_
_entity.id
_entity.type
_entity.pdbx_description
1 polymer ?
#
loop_
_entity_poly.entity_id
_entity_poly.type
_entity_poly.pdbx_seq_one_letter_code
_entity_poly.pdbx_strand_id
1 'polypeptide(L)'
;TVILPSDKVDQYKDVDSMKDLNFAVESGSAGEQAAKDNGLTSTAMSSQADALMEVEAGTSDAAIIDLLMAGAMVGEGTSYPDLTTSVELSSEEYGIGCRKGSDLTDYINEEMSKFYKDGSIQELAKKYGVQDALIKQ
;
A
#
# COMPACT_ATOMS: atom_id res chain seq x y z
N THR A 1 -2.33 -2.99 1.74
CA THR A 1 -2.18 -3.53 3.09
C THR A 1 -3.24 -2.99 4.04
N VAL A 2 -3.56 -3.75 5.09
CA VAL A 2 -4.41 -3.30 6.21
C VAL A 2 -3.59 -2.46 7.17
N ILE A 3 -4.18 -1.35 7.63
CA ILE A 3 -3.66 -0.48 8.68
C ILE A 3 -4.55 -0.58 9.90
N LEU A 4 -3.93 -0.76 11.05
CA LEU A 4 -4.59 -0.85 12.36
C LEU A 4 -3.91 0.06 13.39
N PRO A 5 -4.62 0.45 14.47
CA PRO A 5 -3.97 0.96 15.67
C PRO A 5 -2.94 -0.05 16.21
N SER A 6 -1.75 0.44 16.57
CA SER A 6 -0.62 -0.41 16.97
C SER A 6 -0.91 -1.27 18.20
N ASP A 7 -1.78 -0.79 19.10
CA ASP A 7 -2.22 -1.52 20.29
C ASP A 7 -3.22 -2.64 20.00
N LYS A 8 -3.80 -2.68 18.78
CA LYS A 8 -4.80 -3.67 18.37
C LYS A 8 -4.26 -4.73 17.40
N VAL A 9 -3.10 -4.48 16.76
CA VAL A 9 -2.57 -5.34 15.68
C VAL A 9 -2.42 -6.81 16.09
N ASP A 10 -2.12 -7.09 17.34
CA ASP A 10 -1.97 -8.45 17.86
C ASP A 10 -3.28 -9.25 17.91
N GLN A 11 -4.42 -8.60 17.89
CA GLN A 11 -5.75 -9.22 17.91
C GLN A 11 -6.21 -9.64 16.51
N TYR A 12 -5.62 -9.06 15.44
CA TYR A 12 -6.08 -9.19 14.07
C TYR A 12 -4.92 -9.68 13.17
N LYS A 13 -4.73 -11.01 13.13
CA LYS A 13 -3.60 -11.64 12.43
C LYS A 13 -3.94 -12.17 11.04
N ASP A 14 -5.21 -12.27 10.72
CA ASP A 14 -5.72 -12.76 9.44
C ASP A 14 -7.04 -12.06 9.08
N VAL A 15 -7.47 -12.24 7.83
CA VAL A 15 -8.69 -11.61 7.30
C VAL A 15 -9.94 -12.05 8.07
N ASP A 16 -9.99 -13.29 8.52
CA ASP A 16 -11.19 -13.81 9.21
C ASP A 16 -11.39 -13.15 10.56
N SER A 17 -10.32 -12.83 11.27
CA SER A 17 -10.38 -12.09 12.54
C SER A 17 -10.86 -10.62 12.38
N MET A 18 -10.84 -10.10 11.16
CA MET A 18 -11.17 -8.70 10.83
C MET A 18 -12.59 -8.50 10.30
N LYS A 19 -13.41 -9.56 10.20
CA LYS A 19 -14.73 -9.53 9.53
C LYS A 19 -15.72 -8.55 10.17
N ASP A 20 -15.59 -8.30 11.45
CA ASP A 20 -16.48 -7.40 12.21
C ASP A 20 -15.99 -5.94 12.21
N LEU A 21 -14.83 -5.66 11.62
CA LEU A 21 -14.26 -4.31 11.55
C LEU A 21 -14.89 -3.51 10.40
N ASN A 22 -14.99 -2.18 10.61
CA ASN A 22 -15.30 -1.23 9.55
C ASN A 22 -14.01 -0.59 9.02
N PHE A 23 -13.78 -0.74 7.72
CA PHE A 23 -12.58 -0.26 7.04
C PHE A 23 -12.82 1.07 6.34
N ALA A 24 -11.90 2.02 6.47
CA ALA A 24 -11.83 3.18 5.59
C ALA A 24 -10.99 2.83 4.36
N VAL A 25 -11.47 3.16 3.15
CA VAL A 25 -10.80 2.90 1.87
C VAL A 25 -10.96 4.09 0.93
N GLU A 26 -10.00 4.32 0.04
CA GLU A 26 -10.18 5.30 -1.03
C GLU A 26 -11.17 4.77 -2.07
N SER A 27 -12.12 5.61 -2.46
CA SER A 27 -13.16 5.28 -3.45
C SER A 27 -12.56 4.90 -4.81
N GLY A 28 -12.95 3.77 -5.36
CA GLY A 28 -12.48 3.26 -6.66
C GLY A 28 -11.06 2.70 -6.65
N SER A 29 -10.43 2.57 -5.47
CA SER A 29 -9.07 2.03 -5.35
C SER A 29 -9.03 0.49 -5.37
N ALA A 30 -7.82 -0.05 -5.53
CA ALA A 30 -7.55 -1.48 -5.33
C ALA A 30 -7.88 -1.92 -3.89
N GLY A 31 -7.72 -1.02 -2.90
CA GLY A 31 -8.09 -1.26 -1.51
C GLY A 31 -9.59 -1.46 -1.32
N GLU A 32 -10.43 -0.66 -1.98
CA GLU A 32 -11.89 -0.85 -1.97
C GLU A 32 -12.29 -2.20 -2.61
N GLN A 33 -11.63 -2.56 -3.71
CA GLN A 33 -11.88 -3.84 -4.36
C GLN A 33 -11.41 -5.00 -3.47
N ALA A 34 -10.24 -4.89 -2.85
CA ALA A 34 -9.73 -5.91 -1.93
C ALA A 34 -10.64 -6.11 -0.72
N ALA A 35 -11.23 -5.04 -0.17
CA ALA A 35 -12.25 -5.16 0.89
C ALA A 35 -13.46 -5.99 0.42
N LYS A 36 -13.99 -5.70 -0.76
CA LYS A 36 -15.13 -6.43 -1.35
C LYS A 36 -14.81 -7.91 -1.59
N ASP A 37 -13.65 -8.19 -2.17
CA ASP A 37 -13.22 -9.55 -2.51
C ASP A 37 -13.02 -10.43 -1.26
N ASN A 38 -12.62 -9.80 -0.16
CA ASN A 38 -12.44 -10.47 1.13
C ASN A 38 -13.69 -10.42 2.02
N GLY A 39 -14.81 -9.83 1.57
CA GLY A 39 -16.06 -9.74 2.33
C GLY A 39 -15.95 -8.86 3.58
N LEU A 40 -15.10 -7.83 3.55
CA LEU A 40 -14.92 -6.85 4.61
C LEU A 40 -15.88 -5.68 4.43
N THR A 41 -16.39 -5.13 5.54
CA THR A 41 -17.22 -3.93 5.52
C THR A 41 -16.34 -2.69 5.35
N SER A 42 -16.63 -1.85 4.36
CA SER A 42 -15.82 -0.65 4.12
C SER A 42 -16.66 0.60 3.85
N THR A 43 -16.10 1.74 4.23
CA THR A 43 -16.61 3.09 3.94
C THR A 43 -15.62 3.80 3.02
N ALA A 44 -16.14 4.32 1.89
CA ALA A 44 -15.32 4.97 0.87
C ALA A 44 -15.00 6.42 1.24
N MET A 45 -13.72 6.78 1.17
CA MET A 45 -13.16 8.11 1.42
C MET A 45 -12.68 8.75 0.11
N SER A 46 -12.35 10.04 0.16
CA SER A 46 -11.85 10.77 -1.02
C SER A 46 -10.39 10.43 -1.36
N SER A 47 -9.61 10.01 -0.36
CA SER A 47 -8.20 9.65 -0.50
C SER A 47 -7.76 8.63 0.54
N GLN A 48 -6.60 8.01 0.33
CA GLN A 48 -5.96 7.14 1.34
C GLN A 48 -5.56 7.91 2.59
N ALA A 49 -5.17 9.18 2.46
CA ALA A 49 -4.86 10.02 3.60
C ALA A 49 -6.11 10.28 4.47
N ASP A 50 -7.28 10.50 3.85
CA ASP A 50 -8.54 10.62 4.58
C ASP A 50 -8.88 9.30 5.30
N ALA A 51 -8.61 8.14 4.67
CA ALA A 51 -8.81 6.85 5.31
C ALA A 51 -7.94 6.66 6.56
N LEU A 52 -6.68 7.11 6.53
CA LEU A 52 -5.81 7.09 7.72
C LEU A 52 -6.32 8.03 8.83
N MET A 53 -6.82 9.20 8.48
CA MET A 53 -7.41 10.13 9.45
C MET A 53 -8.64 9.54 10.16
N GLU A 54 -9.48 8.77 9.45
CA GLU A 54 -10.64 8.09 10.04
C GLU A 54 -10.22 7.05 11.09
N VAL A 55 -9.12 6.32 10.84
CA VAL A 55 -8.59 5.35 11.81
C VAL A 55 -7.98 6.06 13.01
N GLU A 56 -7.19 7.11 12.80
CA GLU A 56 -6.60 7.91 13.88
C GLU A 56 -7.66 8.55 14.75
N ALA A 57 -8.76 9.05 14.15
CA ALA A 57 -9.90 9.63 14.86
C ALA A 57 -10.77 8.57 15.58
N GLY A 58 -10.59 7.29 15.30
CA GLY A 58 -11.39 6.19 15.85
C GLY A 58 -12.80 6.08 15.26
N THR A 59 -13.06 6.71 14.11
CA THR A 59 -14.34 6.65 13.39
C THR A 59 -14.41 5.44 12.45
N SER A 60 -13.27 4.90 12.07
CA SER A 60 -13.11 3.58 11.44
C SER A 60 -12.15 2.73 12.26
N ASP A 61 -12.33 1.41 12.24
CA ASP A 61 -11.51 0.47 13.01
C ASP A 61 -10.16 0.22 12.36
N ALA A 62 -10.12 0.25 11.02
CA ALA A 62 -8.98 -0.05 10.18
C ALA A 62 -9.03 0.73 8.86
N ALA A 63 -7.93 0.76 8.11
CA ALA A 63 -7.91 1.21 6.72
C ALA A 63 -7.26 0.17 5.81
N ILE A 64 -7.55 0.26 4.50
CA ILE A 64 -6.82 -0.48 3.47
C ILE A 64 -6.23 0.54 2.51
N ILE A 65 -4.91 0.60 2.45
CA ILE A 65 -4.15 1.53 1.61
C ILE A 65 -3.02 0.82 0.85
N ASP A 66 -2.40 1.54 -0.07
CA ASP A 66 -1.22 1.11 -0.77
C ASP A 66 -0.02 0.94 0.20
N LEU A 67 0.78 -0.11 -0.01
CA LEU A 67 1.91 -0.44 0.88
C LEU A 67 3.00 0.63 0.85
N LEU A 68 3.26 1.25 -0.31
CA LEU A 68 4.25 2.32 -0.42
C LEU A 68 3.79 3.56 0.32
N MET A 69 2.50 3.90 0.24
CA MET A 69 1.93 5.00 1.00
C MET A 69 1.95 4.71 2.50
N ALA A 70 1.67 3.48 2.90
CA ALA A 70 1.81 3.06 4.30
C ALA A 70 3.23 3.27 4.80
N GLY A 71 4.25 2.85 4.06
CA GLY A 71 5.66 3.05 4.41
C GLY A 71 6.07 4.51 4.57
N ALA A 72 5.40 5.44 3.88
CA ALA A 72 5.67 6.87 3.98
C ALA A 72 4.93 7.57 5.13
N MET A 73 3.77 7.06 5.55
CA MET A 73 2.85 7.79 6.44
C MET A 73 2.58 7.11 7.77
N VAL A 74 2.85 5.80 7.90
CA VAL A 74 2.45 4.96 9.04
C VAL A 74 3.68 4.45 9.79
N GLY A 75 3.63 4.47 11.13
CA GLY A 75 4.68 4.00 12.02
C GLY A 75 5.53 5.10 12.64
N GLU A 76 6.45 4.71 13.50
CA GLU A 76 7.29 5.63 14.27
C GLU A 76 8.05 6.62 13.36
N GLY A 77 8.00 7.89 13.71
CA GLY A 77 8.65 8.97 12.96
C GLY A 77 7.90 9.47 11.73
N THR A 78 6.68 8.98 11.48
CA THR A 78 5.82 9.41 10.38
C THR A 78 4.63 10.26 10.87
N SER A 79 3.69 10.57 9.96
CA SER A 79 2.49 11.34 10.30
C SER A 79 1.51 10.58 11.20
N TYR A 80 1.52 9.24 11.17
CA TYR A 80 0.64 8.38 11.96
C TYR A 80 1.46 7.38 12.79
N PRO A 81 2.13 7.84 13.87
CA PRO A 81 3.05 6.99 14.64
C PRO A 81 2.36 5.88 15.43
N ASP A 82 1.08 6.06 15.76
CA ASP A 82 0.28 5.10 16.54
C ASP A 82 -0.47 4.08 15.66
N LEU A 83 -0.30 4.17 14.34
CA LEU A 83 -0.82 3.19 13.39
C LEU A 83 0.29 2.24 12.93
N THR A 84 -0.08 1.06 12.46
CA THR A 84 0.85 0.06 11.93
C THR A 84 0.24 -0.74 10.79
N THR A 85 1.09 -1.28 9.93
CA THR A 85 0.69 -2.25 8.90
C THR A 85 0.40 -3.62 9.51
N SER A 86 -0.52 -4.36 8.90
CA SER A 86 -0.90 -5.70 9.30
C SER A 86 -0.94 -6.63 8.07
N VAL A 87 -2.08 -7.23 7.77
CA VAL A 87 -2.24 -8.21 6.69
C VAL A 87 -2.17 -7.55 5.31
N GLU A 88 -1.42 -8.15 4.39
CA GLU A 88 -1.48 -7.82 2.97
C GLU A 88 -2.64 -8.59 2.32
N LEU A 89 -3.59 -7.86 1.71
CA LEU A 89 -4.78 -8.45 1.10
C LEU A 89 -4.58 -8.81 -0.37
N SER A 90 -3.74 -8.06 -1.06
CA SER A 90 -3.40 -8.25 -2.46
C SER A 90 -2.00 -7.74 -2.76
N SER A 91 -1.41 -8.22 -3.84
CA SER A 91 -0.16 -7.68 -4.38
C SER A 91 -0.42 -7.24 -5.81
N GLU A 92 0.10 -6.07 -6.17
CA GLU A 92 0.02 -5.52 -7.51
C GLU A 92 1.38 -5.01 -7.96
N GLU A 93 1.59 -4.96 -9.27
CA GLU A 93 2.81 -4.42 -9.86
C GLU A 93 2.50 -3.11 -10.58
N TYR A 94 3.33 -2.08 -10.33
CA TYR A 94 3.26 -0.83 -11.06
C TYR A 94 4.01 -0.94 -12.38
N GLY A 95 3.38 -0.51 -13.45
CA GLY A 95 3.97 -0.50 -14.78
C GLY A 95 3.90 0.89 -15.43
N ILE A 96 4.79 1.14 -16.39
CA ILE A 96 4.79 2.34 -17.21
C ILE A 96 4.05 2.06 -18.51
N GLY A 97 2.87 2.67 -18.68
CA GLY A 97 2.09 2.55 -19.90
C GLY A 97 2.63 3.43 -21.02
N CYS A 98 3.02 2.82 -22.14
CA CYS A 98 3.43 3.51 -23.34
C CYS A 98 2.39 3.39 -24.45
N ARG A 99 2.36 4.36 -25.39
CA ARG A 99 1.51 4.28 -26.57
C ARG A 99 1.86 3.01 -27.38
N LYS A 100 0.85 2.30 -27.85
CA LYS A 100 1.03 1.09 -28.67
C LYS A 100 1.91 1.37 -29.91
N GLY A 101 2.96 0.57 -30.10
CA GLY A 101 3.93 0.71 -31.17
C GLY A 101 5.01 1.78 -30.91
N SER A 102 5.10 2.30 -29.70
CA SER A 102 6.22 3.19 -29.28
C SER A 102 7.46 2.34 -28.98
N ASP A 103 8.62 2.87 -29.35
CA ASP A 103 9.95 2.33 -29.00
C ASP A 103 10.34 2.62 -27.54
N LEU A 104 9.59 3.48 -26.84
CA LEU A 104 9.82 3.82 -25.44
C LEU A 104 9.71 2.61 -24.51
N THR A 105 8.85 1.63 -24.81
CA THR A 105 8.72 0.43 -23.99
C THR A 105 10.02 -0.34 -23.90
N ASP A 106 10.62 -0.63 -25.07
CA ASP A 106 11.88 -1.37 -25.13
C ASP A 106 13.02 -0.58 -24.50
N TYR A 107 13.08 0.73 -24.79
CA TYR A 107 14.09 1.62 -24.22
C TYR A 107 14.00 1.67 -22.68
N ILE A 108 12.81 1.88 -22.12
CA ILE A 108 12.62 1.96 -20.66
C ILE A 108 12.99 0.61 -20.00
N ASN A 109 12.55 -0.51 -20.57
CA ASN A 109 12.85 -1.82 -20.02
C ASN A 109 14.37 -2.11 -20.06
N GLU A 110 15.05 -1.71 -21.14
CA GLU A 110 16.51 -1.84 -21.26
C GLU A 110 17.24 -1.01 -20.21
N GLU A 111 16.85 0.27 -20.01
CA GLU A 111 17.46 1.15 -19.01
C GLU A 111 17.18 0.65 -17.58
N MET A 112 15.95 0.22 -17.29
CA MET A 112 15.60 -0.37 -15.97
C MET A 112 16.45 -1.61 -15.69
N SER A 113 16.65 -2.50 -16.69
CA SER A 113 17.54 -3.65 -16.55
C SER A 113 19.00 -3.25 -16.26
N LYS A 114 19.51 -2.18 -16.87
CA LYS A 114 20.86 -1.65 -16.59
C LYS A 114 20.96 -1.15 -15.16
N PHE A 115 20.01 -0.31 -14.70
CA PHE A 115 19.96 0.21 -13.33
C PHE A 115 19.79 -0.89 -12.29
N TYR A 116 19.11 -1.97 -12.64
CA TYR A 116 19.01 -3.13 -11.75
C TYR A 116 20.34 -3.88 -11.64
N LYS A 117 21.06 -4.05 -12.76
CA LYS A 117 22.35 -4.79 -12.82
C LYS A 117 23.50 -4.02 -12.16
N ASP A 118 23.54 -2.71 -12.30
CA ASP A 118 24.60 -1.88 -11.70
C ASP A 118 24.34 -1.50 -10.22
N GLY A 119 23.15 -1.81 -9.69
CA GLY A 119 22.78 -1.59 -8.31
C GLY A 119 22.25 -0.19 -8.01
N SER A 120 22.20 0.72 -8.98
CA SER A 120 21.76 2.11 -8.76
C SER A 120 20.30 2.22 -8.32
N ILE A 121 19.42 1.37 -8.86
CA ILE A 121 18.00 1.37 -8.46
C ILE A 121 17.82 0.86 -7.03
N GLN A 122 18.65 -0.09 -6.57
CA GLN A 122 18.61 -0.59 -5.19
C GLN A 122 19.07 0.49 -4.20
N GLU A 123 20.09 1.27 -4.54
CA GLU A 123 20.54 2.39 -3.73
C GLU A 123 19.48 3.49 -3.64
N LEU A 124 18.84 3.79 -4.78
CA LEU A 124 17.74 4.75 -4.82
C LEU A 124 16.55 4.29 -4.00
N ALA A 125 16.16 3.03 -4.14
CA ALA A 125 15.06 2.43 -3.37
C ALA A 125 15.31 2.50 -1.86
N LYS A 126 16.53 2.20 -1.39
CA LYS A 126 16.92 2.37 0.02
C LYS A 126 16.84 3.82 0.48
N LYS A 127 17.28 4.75 -0.35
CA LYS A 127 17.21 6.19 -0.04
C LYS A 127 15.78 6.67 0.22
N TYR A 128 14.81 6.10 -0.49
CA TYR A 128 13.39 6.45 -0.37
C TYR A 128 12.57 5.47 0.47
N GLY A 129 13.19 4.45 1.09
CA GLY A 129 12.51 3.49 1.96
C GLY A 129 11.57 2.52 1.24
N VAL A 130 11.78 2.29 -0.08
CA VAL A 130 10.92 1.46 -0.92
C VAL A 130 11.65 0.21 -1.45
N GLN A 131 12.73 -0.21 -0.79
CA GLN A 131 13.55 -1.35 -1.24
C GLN A 131 12.77 -2.67 -1.30
N ASP A 132 11.79 -2.85 -0.41
CA ASP A 132 11.00 -4.09 -0.30
C ASP A 132 9.93 -4.19 -1.40
N ALA A 133 9.61 -3.07 -2.04
CA ALA A 133 8.69 -3.01 -3.18
C ALA A 133 9.40 -3.17 -4.54
N LEU A 134 10.73 -3.32 -4.55
CA LEU A 134 11.50 -3.41 -5.77
C LEU A 134 11.42 -4.81 -6.37
N ILE A 135 10.78 -4.95 -7.53
CA ILE A 135 10.73 -6.19 -8.29
C ILE A 135 11.95 -6.33 -9.22
N LYS A 136 12.42 -7.57 -9.35
CA LYS A 136 13.53 -7.89 -10.24
C LYS A 136 13.10 -7.69 -11.71
N GLN A 137 13.92 -6.99 -12.48
CA GLN A 137 13.78 -6.77 -13.92
C GLN A 137 14.54 -7.83 -14.73
#